data_45b4eab9a4c93a8f7a706ea11752a010
#
_entry.id   45b4eab9a4c93a8f7a706ea11752a010
#
_cell.length_a   1.000
_cell.length_b   1.000
_cell.length_c   1.000
_cell.angle_alpha   90.00
_cell.angle_beta   90.00
_cell.angle_gamma   90.00
#
_symmetry.space_group_name_H-M   'P 1'
#
loop_
_entity.id
_entity.type
_entity.pdbx_description
1 polymer ?
#
loop_
_entity_poly.entity_id
_entity_poly.type
_entity_poly.pdbx_seq_one_letter_code
_entity_poly.pdbx_strand_id
1 'polypeptide(L)'
;MKTSLSWPRTTATESAALSGRGGCGVGDYATRFSPTLGFRAFLLCALMALAGCGGQESSKAQTVTSLDQAPRASDPTASDQTLLSHVADRGQQYVGSATCAQCHSQAYAQWQKSHHAMAMAEPTADSVKGKFGAAPLKLAGQEISFAESDGNFTIRLDGTGGELESFRVAYTFGISPLQQYLVNVGGGRLQALPVVWDARDDGQAWYHLQPETLGKADDVLHWTAGGQNWNHMCADCHSTAVTKGFDAATNIFRTQFAEVSVGCEACHGPGAAHSETPAEFPVVSLRDPDIRLAVCGSCHSRRSQVAEGFAPGKRLLDHYEPSRLDEGLYFPDGQILDEVFV
;
A
#
# COMPACT_ATOMS: atom_id res chain seq x y z
N MET A 1 -0.36 9.23 39.64
CA MET A 1 0.88 9.86 39.21
C MET A 1 0.84 9.92 37.69
N LYS A 2 0.59 11.12 37.14
CA LYS A 2 0.53 11.38 35.70
C LYS A 2 1.92 11.81 35.25
N THR A 3 2.60 11.03 34.44
CA THR A 3 3.83 11.44 33.74
C THR A 3 3.46 11.79 32.31
N SER A 4 3.38 13.08 32.05
CA SER A 4 3.26 13.65 30.71
C SER A 4 4.62 13.63 30.03
N LEU A 5 4.79 12.86 28.97
CA LEU A 5 5.93 12.99 28.04
C LEU A 5 5.64 14.16 27.10
N SER A 6 6.33 15.25 27.33
CA SER A 6 6.36 16.40 26.42
C SER A 6 7.55 16.25 25.45
N TRP A 7 7.27 16.28 24.17
CA TRP A 7 8.30 16.35 23.12
C TRP A 7 8.76 17.81 22.96
N PRO A 8 10.06 18.09 22.81
CA PRO A 8 10.55 19.43 22.60
C PRO A 8 10.26 19.92 21.18
N ARG A 9 9.68 21.12 21.06
CA ARG A 9 9.59 21.86 19.80
C ARG A 9 10.97 22.42 19.48
N THR A 10 11.58 22.03 18.38
CA THR A 10 12.74 22.71 17.81
C THR A 10 12.28 23.94 17.04
N THR A 11 12.49 25.10 17.62
CA THR A 11 12.43 26.38 16.91
C THR A 11 13.72 26.56 16.12
N ALA A 12 13.58 26.76 14.82
CA ALA A 12 14.69 27.20 13.97
C ALA A 12 14.98 28.69 14.24
N THR A 13 16.14 29.00 14.75
CA THR A 13 16.84 30.28 14.49
C THR A 13 18.32 30.17 14.86
N GLU A 14 19.07 30.67 13.94
CA GLU A 14 20.32 31.42 14.02
C GLU A 14 21.55 30.81 13.38
N SER A 15 21.83 31.41 12.23
CA SER A 15 23.14 31.44 11.59
C SER A 15 24.20 32.07 12.49
N ALA A 16 25.31 31.39 12.68
CA ALA A 16 26.55 32.04 13.10
C ALA A 16 27.70 31.53 12.23
N ALA A 17 28.26 32.45 11.48
CA ALA A 17 29.46 32.27 10.71
C ALA A 17 30.68 32.13 11.63
N LEU A 18 31.52 31.12 11.41
CA LEU A 18 32.87 31.11 11.90
C LEU A 18 33.83 30.68 10.77
N SER A 19 34.63 31.63 10.37
CA SER A 19 35.78 31.47 9.49
C SER A 19 36.90 30.70 10.21
N GLY A 20 37.47 29.71 9.56
CA GLY A 20 38.68 29.01 10.02
C GLY A 20 39.37 28.31 8.85
N ARG A 21 40.51 28.81 8.48
CA ARG A 21 41.41 28.34 7.41
C ARG A 21 42.02 26.99 7.76
N GLY A 22 42.16 26.09 6.79
CA GLY A 22 43.01 24.92 6.86
C GLY A 22 42.94 24.14 5.54
N GLY A 23 43.88 24.38 4.66
CA GLY A 23 43.99 23.71 3.38
C GLY A 23 44.63 22.32 3.50
N CYS A 24 44.19 21.37 2.72
CA CYS A 24 44.99 20.25 2.22
C CYS A 24 44.42 19.87 0.84
N GLY A 25 45.33 19.74 -0.12
CA GLY A 25 45.08 19.63 -1.54
C GLY A 25 44.40 18.32 -1.96
N VAL A 26 43.57 18.42 -2.94
CA VAL A 26 43.03 17.32 -3.71
C VAL A 26 43.59 17.40 -5.11
N GLY A 27 44.32 16.32 -5.47
CA GLY A 27 44.92 16.21 -6.78
C GLY A 27 43.91 16.02 -7.89
N ASP A 28 44.05 16.84 -8.92
CA ASP A 28 43.34 16.75 -10.18
C ASP A 28 43.78 15.50 -10.97
N TYR A 29 42.85 14.59 -11.22
CA TYR A 29 42.98 13.62 -12.31
C TYR A 29 42.09 14.05 -13.48
N ALA A 30 42.66 14.93 -14.32
CA ALA A 30 42.15 15.21 -15.63
C ALA A 30 42.74 14.23 -16.64
N THR A 31 41.96 13.24 -17.09
CA THR A 31 42.32 12.44 -18.27
C THR A 31 41.80 13.13 -19.51
N ARG A 32 42.77 13.65 -20.24
CA ARG A 32 42.63 14.19 -21.62
C ARG A 32 42.34 13.04 -22.58
N PHE A 33 41.22 13.09 -23.29
CA PHE A 33 41.06 12.36 -24.54
C PHE A 33 41.15 13.34 -25.70
N SER A 34 42.17 13.14 -26.54
CA SER A 34 42.34 13.81 -27.84
C SER A 34 41.55 13.10 -28.92
N PRO A 35 40.93 13.82 -29.85
CA PRO A 35 40.29 13.24 -31.02
C PRO A 35 41.22 13.39 -32.23
N THR A 36 41.69 12.33 -32.82
CA THR A 36 42.23 12.36 -34.21
C THR A 36 42.04 11.03 -34.91
N LEU A 37 41.60 11.16 -36.15
CA LEU A 37 41.72 10.26 -37.30
C LEU A 37 40.78 9.05 -37.43
N GLY A 38 40.02 9.09 -38.52
CA GLY A 38 39.55 7.92 -39.19
C GLY A 38 38.33 8.09 -40.11
N PHE A 39 38.31 9.15 -40.95
CA PHE A 39 37.44 9.17 -42.12
C PHE A 39 38.09 8.33 -43.20
N ARG A 40 37.50 7.21 -43.62
CA ARG A 40 37.49 6.69 -45.00
C ARG A 40 36.86 5.32 -45.11
N ALA A 41 35.96 5.26 -46.10
CA ALA A 41 35.58 4.10 -46.89
C ALA A 41 34.64 3.06 -46.28
N PHE A 42 33.37 3.15 -46.66
CA PHE A 42 32.76 2.10 -47.49
C PHE A 42 31.45 2.62 -48.09
N LEU A 43 31.64 3.26 -49.25
CA LEU A 43 30.61 3.41 -50.29
C LEU A 43 30.90 2.29 -51.32
N LEU A 44 30.00 1.32 -51.45
CA LEU A 44 29.72 0.53 -52.64
C LEU A 44 29.01 -0.78 -52.26
N CYS A 45 27.74 -0.80 -52.51
CA CYS A 45 27.00 -1.90 -53.08
C CYS A 45 25.51 -1.50 -53.19
N ALA A 46 25.30 -0.63 -54.21
CA ALA A 46 23.98 -0.51 -54.80
C ALA A 46 24.02 -1.30 -56.11
N LEU A 47 22.88 -1.87 -56.49
CA LEU A 47 22.54 -2.54 -57.76
C LEU A 47 22.79 -4.04 -57.86
N MET A 48 21.69 -4.75 -57.65
CA MET A 48 21.16 -5.79 -58.59
C MET A 48 19.72 -6.07 -58.08
N ALA A 49 18.76 -5.52 -58.74
CA ALA A 49 18.05 -5.98 -59.94
C ALA A 49 16.92 -6.98 -59.64
N LEU A 50 15.72 -6.44 -59.66
CA LEU A 50 14.53 -6.86 -60.42
C LEU A 50 14.51 -8.31 -60.96
N ALA A 51 13.61 -9.11 -60.45
CA ALA A 51 12.56 -9.82 -61.22
C ALA A 51 11.89 -10.90 -60.35
N GLY A 52 10.57 -10.92 -60.39
CA GLY A 52 9.87 -12.17 -60.08
C GLY A 52 8.59 -12.04 -59.26
N CYS A 53 7.51 -11.71 -59.92
CA CYS A 53 6.16 -12.26 -59.81
C CYS A 53 5.48 -12.47 -58.45
N GLY A 54 4.45 -11.67 -58.19
CA GLY A 54 3.07 -12.18 -58.11
C GLY A 54 2.69 -12.92 -56.83
N GLY A 55 2.03 -12.22 -55.94
CA GLY A 55 1.33 -12.81 -54.80
C GLY A 55 0.66 -11.73 -53.99
N GLN A 56 -0.54 -11.35 -54.43
CA GLN A 56 -1.37 -10.34 -53.77
C GLN A 56 -2.07 -11.06 -52.60
N GLU A 57 -1.49 -11.03 -51.43
CA GLU A 57 -2.21 -11.29 -50.20
C GLU A 57 -2.49 -9.96 -49.48
N SER A 58 -3.75 -9.62 -49.51
CA SER A 58 -4.38 -8.51 -48.82
C SER A 58 -4.22 -8.72 -47.32
N SER A 59 -3.16 -8.17 -46.75
CA SER A 59 -3.04 -8.00 -45.30
C SER A 59 -4.05 -6.91 -44.88
N LYS A 60 -5.19 -7.36 -44.35
CA LYS A 60 -6.11 -6.49 -43.65
C LYS A 60 -5.33 -5.87 -42.52
N ALA A 61 -5.08 -4.56 -42.64
CA ALA A 61 -4.70 -3.74 -41.53
C ALA A 61 -5.73 -3.92 -40.42
N GLN A 62 -5.35 -4.62 -39.37
CA GLN A 62 -6.11 -4.62 -38.14
C GLN A 62 -5.99 -3.20 -37.59
N THR A 63 -7.07 -2.47 -37.72
CA THR A 63 -7.29 -1.23 -37.02
C THR A 63 -7.07 -1.52 -35.53
N VAL A 64 -6.03 -0.96 -34.94
CA VAL A 64 -5.83 -0.93 -33.50
C VAL A 64 -6.99 -0.12 -32.97
N THR A 65 -8.04 -0.80 -32.53
CA THR A 65 -9.14 -0.20 -31.81
C THR A 65 -8.55 0.43 -30.55
N SER A 66 -8.67 1.71 -30.43
CA SER A 66 -8.23 2.49 -29.28
C SER A 66 -8.66 1.81 -27.98
N LEU A 67 -7.72 1.67 -27.04
CA LEU A 67 -7.95 1.26 -25.66
C LEU A 67 -8.69 2.35 -24.86
N ASP A 68 -9.64 2.98 -25.48
CA ASP A 68 -10.39 4.10 -24.91
C ASP A 68 -11.83 3.68 -24.62
N GLN A 69 -11.97 2.80 -23.63
CA GLN A 69 -13.17 2.65 -22.81
C GLN A 69 -12.88 1.68 -21.65
N ALA A 70 -12.10 2.15 -20.65
CA ALA A 70 -12.29 1.62 -19.32
C ALA A 70 -13.75 1.96 -18.92
N PRO A 71 -14.53 1.00 -18.41
CA PRO A 71 -15.88 1.29 -17.96
C PRO A 71 -15.81 2.38 -16.89
N ARG A 72 -16.48 3.52 -17.16
CA ARG A 72 -16.69 4.57 -16.17
C ARG A 72 -17.26 3.93 -14.92
N ALA A 73 -16.77 4.36 -13.75
CA ALA A 73 -17.29 3.97 -12.46
C ALA A 73 -18.79 4.29 -12.38
N SER A 74 -19.61 3.39 -12.89
CA SER A 74 -21.01 3.30 -12.54
C SER A 74 -21.05 2.67 -11.16
N ASP A 75 -21.91 3.15 -10.29
CA ASP A 75 -22.25 2.65 -8.96
C ASP A 75 -21.77 1.21 -8.77
N PRO A 76 -20.92 0.90 -7.77
CA PRO A 76 -20.43 -0.47 -7.58
C PRO A 76 -21.66 -1.36 -7.34
N THR A 77 -22.08 -2.03 -8.40
CA THR A 77 -23.15 -3.01 -8.32
C THR A 77 -22.69 -4.16 -7.42
N ALA A 78 -23.62 -4.85 -6.78
CA ALA A 78 -23.36 -5.97 -5.88
C ALA A 78 -22.37 -7.05 -6.44
N SER A 79 -22.18 -7.08 -7.77
CA SER A 79 -21.22 -7.94 -8.45
C SER A 79 -19.75 -7.54 -8.22
N ASP A 80 -19.45 -6.29 -7.92
CA ASP A 80 -18.08 -5.82 -7.70
C ASP A 80 -17.64 -6.10 -6.24
N GLN A 81 -18.57 -6.20 -5.31
CA GLN A 81 -18.30 -6.65 -3.92
C GLN A 81 -17.87 -8.12 -3.85
N THR A 82 -18.24 -8.93 -4.84
CA THR A 82 -17.87 -10.36 -4.90
C THR A 82 -16.38 -10.57 -5.24
N LEU A 83 -15.68 -9.55 -5.76
CA LEU A 83 -14.24 -9.63 -6.05
C LEU A 83 -13.37 -9.51 -4.79
N LEU A 84 -13.94 -8.98 -3.70
CA LEU A 84 -13.34 -8.96 -2.38
C LEU A 84 -14.02 -10.04 -1.53
N SER A 85 -13.73 -11.29 -1.78
CA SER A 85 -14.31 -12.35 -0.98
C SER A 85 -13.50 -12.55 0.30
N HIS A 86 -14.14 -12.42 1.45
CA HIS A 86 -13.76 -13.15 2.65
C HIS A 86 -13.70 -14.62 2.27
N VAL A 87 -12.54 -15.25 2.39
CA VAL A 87 -12.38 -16.61 1.88
C VAL A 87 -13.07 -17.59 2.79
N ALA A 88 -14.32 -17.84 2.53
CA ALA A 88 -14.99 -19.02 3.08
C ALA A 88 -14.28 -20.33 2.70
N ASP A 89 -13.53 -20.36 1.61
CA ASP A 89 -12.91 -21.59 1.07
C ASP A 89 -11.49 -21.85 1.61
N ARG A 90 -10.81 -20.86 2.22
CA ARG A 90 -9.69 -21.12 3.14
C ARG A 90 -10.19 -21.47 4.56
N GLY A 91 -11.47 -21.46 4.79
CA GLY A 91 -12.15 -21.75 6.04
C GLY A 91 -11.87 -23.12 6.62
N GLN A 92 -11.23 -24.03 5.90
CA GLN A 92 -10.68 -25.25 6.47
C GLN A 92 -9.33 -25.03 7.19
N GLN A 93 -8.67 -23.87 7.03
CA GLN A 93 -7.37 -23.59 7.65
C GLN A 93 -7.41 -22.43 8.66
N TYR A 94 -8.15 -21.36 8.35
CA TYR A 94 -8.28 -20.16 9.18
C TYR A 94 -9.68 -20.08 9.78
N VAL A 95 -9.76 -19.80 11.08
CA VAL A 95 -11.02 -19.80 11.84
C VAL A 95 -11.42 -18.42 12.37
N GLY A 96 -10.53 -17.43 12.24
CA GLY A 96 -10.71 -16.07 12.73
C GLY A 96 -10.51 -15.93 14.24
N SER A 97 -10.11 -14.72 14.65
CA SER A 97 -9.74 -14.41 16.03
C SER A 97 -10.86 -14.67 17.04
N ALA A 98 -12.13 -14.55 16.66
CA ALA A 98 -13.27 -14.80 17.52
C ALA A 98 -13.34 -16.26 18.01
N THR A 99 -12.91 -17.23 17.21
CA THR A 99 -12.82 -18.64 17.61
C THR A 99 -11.80 -18.83 18.72
N CYS A 100 -10.66 -18.12 18.65
CA CYS A 100 -9.61 -18.21 19.67
C CYS A 100 -10.08 -17.73 21.06
N ALA A 101 -11.03 -16.80 21.09
CA ALA A 101 -11.59 -16.25 22.33
C ALA A 101 -12.21 -17.31 23.25
N GLN A 102 -12.70 -18.42 22.70
CA GLN A 102 -13.36 -19.48 23.46
C GLN A 102 -12.41 -20.13 24.49
N CYS A 103 -11.13 -20.26 24.16
CA CYS A 103 -10.13 -20.84 25.04
C CYS A 103 -9.10 -19.80 25.53
N HIS A 104 -8.86 -18.72 24.77
CA HIS A 104 -7.86 -17.69 25.02
C HIS A 104 -8.49 -16.32 25.29
N SER A 105 -9.56 -16.26 26.09
CA SER A 105 -10.37 -15.05 26.34
C SER A 105 -9.56 -13.85 26.82
N GLN A 106 -8.55 -14.05 27.67
CA GLN A 106 -7.69 -12.97 28.16
C GLN A 106 -6.81 -12.39 27.06
N ALA A 107 -6.18 -13.24 26.25
CA ALA A 107 -5.34 -12.79 25.11
C ALA A 107 -6.20 -12.09 24.07
N TYR A 108 -7.37 -12.63 23.78
CA TYR A 108 -8.33 -12.01 22.87
C TYR A 108 -8.75 -10.60 23.34
N ALA A 109 -9.10 -10.44 24.62
CA ALA A 109 -9.49 -9.14 25.16
C ALA A 109 -8.34 -8.12 25.16
N GLN A 110 -7.09 -8.54 25.24
CA GLN A 110 -5.92 -7.69 25.07
C GLN A 110 -5.71 -7.31 23.60
N TRP A 111 -5.80 -8.28 22.69
CA TRP A 111 -5.68 -8.05 21.25
C TRP A 111 -6.74 -7.08 20.73
N GLN A 112 -7.99 -7.22 21.13
CA GLN A 112 -9.07 -6.30 20.70
C GLN A 112 -8.79 -4.82 20.99
N LYS A 113 -7.92 -4.51 21.95
CA LYS A 113 -7.51 -3.13 22.30
C LYS A 113 -6.24 -2.69 21.60
N SER A 114 -5.63 -3.55 20.81
CA SER A 114 -4.38 -3.27 20.11
C SER A 114 -4.62 -2.60 18.76
N HIS A 115 -3.62 -1.90 18.27
CA HIS A 115 -3.62 -1.36 16.91
C HIS A 115 -3.69 -2.47 15.85
N HIS A 116 -3.25 -3.68 16.15
CA HIS A 116 -3.39 -4.83 15.25
C HIS A 116 -4.86 -5.17 14.98
N ALA A 117 -5.70 -5.23 16.00
CA ALA A 117 -7.13 -5.47 15.83
C ALA A 117 -7.85 -4.32 15.10
N MET A 118 -7.26 -3.13 15.14
CA MET A 118 -7.82 -1.90 14.58
C MET A 118 -7.06 -1.42 13.33
N ALA A 119 -6.19 -2.28 12.78
CA ALA A 119 -5.38 -1.92 11.61
C ALA A 119 -6.24 -1.61 10.38
N MET A 120 -7.39 -2.28 10.27
CA MET A 120 -8.39 -2.07 9.23
C MET A 120 -9.75 -2.55 9.76
N ALA A 121 -10.85 -1.91 9.35
CA ALA A 121 -12.19 -2.30 9.75
C ALA A 121 -13.24 -1.93 8.69
N GLU A 122 -14.38 -2.59 8.72
CA GLU A 122 -15.56 -2.13 7.98
C GLU A 122 -16.00 -0.74 8.49
N PRO A 123 -16.49 0.14 7.60
CA PRO A 123 -16.86 1.49 7.97
C PRO A 123 -18.20 1.49 8.74
N THR A 124 -18.13 1.71 10.02
CA THR A 124 -19.29 1.85 10.92
C THR A 124 -19.18 3.16 11.70
N ALA A 125 -20.24 3.56 12.38
CA ALA A 125 -20.21 4.72 13.27
C ALA A 125 -19.14 4.62 14.38
N ASP A 126 -18.78 3.40 14.79
CA ASP A 126 -17.75 3.16 15.82
C ASP A 126 -16.34 3.15 15.24
N SER A 127 -16.15 2.60 14.05
CA SER A 127 -14.83 2.45 13.41
C SER A 127 -14.36 3.73 12.70
N VAL A 128 -15.28 4.52 12.14
CA VAL A 128 -14.99 5.78 11.46
C VAL A 128 -14.69 6.88 12.47
N LYS A 129 -13.49 7.45 12.43
CA LYS A 129 -13.05 8.55 13.32
C LYS A 129 -13.23 9.92 12.68
N GLY A 130 -13.15 10.00 11.35
CA GLY A 130 -13.31 11.23 10.61
C GLY A 130 -14.71 11.83 10.77
N LYS A 131 -14.78 13.15 10.86
CA LYS A 131 -16.06 13.88 10.94
C LYS A 131 -16.67 14.01 9.55
N PHE A 132 -17.44 13.01 9.15
CA PHE A 132 -18.29 13.09 7.96
C PHE A 132 -19.43 14.07 8.20
N GLY A 133 -19.86 14.80 7.13
CA GLY A 133 -20.80 15.91 7.26
C GLY A 133 -20.17 17.23 7.73
N ALA A 134 -18.87 17.27 8.01
CA ALA A 134 -18.15 18.51 8.28
C ALA A 134 -18.05 19.39 7.03
N ALA A 135 -17.62 20.66 7.24
CA ALA A 135 -17.34 21.56 6.12
C ALA A 135 -16.31 20.96 5.17
N PRO A 136 -16.46 21.15 3.85
CA PRO A 136 -15.51 20.63 2.86
C PRO A 136 -14.10 21.15 3.10
N LEU A 137 -13.11 20.31 2.81
CA LEU A 137 -11.71 20.72 2.77
C LEU A 137 -11.45 21.43 1.44
N LYS A 138 -11.09 22.72 1.49
CA LYS A 138 -10.73 23.50 0.31
C LYS A 138 -9.23 23.54 0.14
N LEU A 139 -8.74 22.97 -0.96
CA LEU A 139 -7.32 22.83 -1.21
C LEU A 139 -7.02 22.95 -2.70
N ALA A 140 -6.00 23.75 -3.07
CA ALA A 140 -5.56 23.96 -4.45
C ALA A 140 -6.69 24.29 -5.45
N GLY A 141 -7.74 24.98 -4.99
CA GLY A 141 -8.91 25.33 -5.82
C GLY A 141 -9.95 24.23 -5.97
N GLN A 142 -9.73 23.07 -5.39
CA GLN A 142 -10.69 21.96 -5.34
C GLN A 142 -11.40 21.91 -3.98
N GLU A 143 -12.57 21.28 -3.98
CA GLU A 143 -13.39 21.08 -2.79
C GLU A 143 -13.61 19.59 -2.56
N ILE A 144 -12.97 19.06 -1.50
CA ILE A 144 -13.14 17.68 -1.06
C ILE A 144 -14.25 17.65 -0.01
N SER A 145 -15.27 16.84 -0.23
CA SER A 145 -16.42 16.76 0.69
C SER A 145 -16.60 15.36 1.27
N PHE A 146 -17.16 15.33 2.48
CA PHE A 146 -17.33 14.14 3.30
C PHE A 146 -18.81 14.06 3.71
N ALA A 147 -19.50 13.00 3.31
CA ALA A 147 -20.91 12.82 3.57
C ALA A 147 -21.20 11.49 4.25
N GLU A 148 -22.16 11.49 5.16
CA GLU A 148 -22.74 10.29 5.75
C GLU A 148 -24.23 10.29 5.50
N SER A 149 -24.76 9.15 5.03
CA SER A 149 -26.20 8.93 4.90
C SER A 149 -26.50 7.45 5.11
N ASP A 150 -27.43 7.17 6.01
CA ASP A 150 -27.89 5.80 6.30
C ASP A 150 -26.73 4.80 6.61
N GLY A 151 -25.71 5.27 7.34
CA GLY A 151 -24.54 4.47 7.68
C GLY A 151 -23.54 4.26 6.53
N ASN A 152 -23.74 4.94 5.40
CA ASN A 152 -22.80 4.95 4.28
C ASN A 152 -21.95 6.21 4.33
N PHE A 153 -20.65 6.02 4.28
CA PHE A 153 -19.65 7.08 4.28
C PHE A 153 -19.17 7.31 2.85
N THR A 154 -19.20 8.55 2.38
CA THR A 154 -18.82 8.93 1.02
C THR A 154 -17.84 10.09 1.05
N ILE A 155 -16.79 9.99 0.25
CA ILE A 155 -15.81 11.06 0.05
C ILE A 155 -15.83 11.45 -1.42
N ARG A 156 -15.91 12.76 -1.70
CA ARG A 156 -15.89 13.31 -3.04
C ARG A 156 -14.60 14.10 -3.24
N LEU A 157 -13.79 13.64 -4.18
CA LEU A 157 -12.51 14.25 -4.57
C LEU A 157 -12.25 13.93 -6.06
N ASP A 158 -11.11 14.39 -6.58
CA ASP A 158 -10.70 14.09 -7.95
C ASP A 158 -10.43 12.59 -8.16
N GLY A 159 -11.02 12.04 -9.21
CA GLY A 159 -10.93 10.63 -9.58
C GLY A 159 -9.88 10.36 -10.66
N THR A 160 -9.97 9.18 -11.27
CA THR A 160 -9.03 8.70 -12.30
C THR A 160 -8.95 9.58 -13.55
N GLY A 161 -9.99 10.36 -13.83
CA GLY A 161 -10.02 11.33 -14.94
C GLY A 161 -9.62 12.75 -14.55
N GLY A 162 -9.29 12.99 -13.27
CA GLY A 162 -9.06 14.34 -12.74
C GLY A 162 -10.33 15.13 -12.43
N GLU A 163 -11.50 14.57 -12.74
CA GLU A 163 -12.80 15.15 -12.41
C GLU A 163 -13.22 14.74 -11.00
N LEU A 164 -14.04 15.58 -10.36
CA LEU A 164 -14.58 15.27 -9.02
C LEU A 164 -15.57 14.10 -9.07
N GLU A 165 -15.23 13.03 -8.40
CA GLU A 165 -16.03 11.81 -8.28
C GLU A 165 -16.37 11.53 -6.81
N SER A 166 -17.46 10.79 -6.58
CA SER A 166 -17.88 10.36 -5.24
C SER A 166 -17.55 8.89 -5.04
N PHE A 167 -16.81 8.60 -3.98
CA PHE A 167 -16.38 7.26 -3.63
C PHE A 167 -16.99 6.85 -2.29
N ARG A 168 -17.61 5.67 -2.28
CA ARG A 168 -18.07 5.06 -1.03
C ARG A 168 -16.88 4.45 -0.32
N VAL A 169 -16.73 4.73 0.97
CA VAL A 169 -15.74 4.11 1.83
C VAL A 169 -16.02 2.62 1.94
N ALA A 170 -15.05 1.80 1.56
CA ALA A 170 -15.11 0.35 1.67
C ALA A 170 -14.57 -0.13 3.03
N TYR A 171 -13.48 0.48 3.51
CA TYR A 171 -12.86 0.17 4.80
C TYR A 171 -12.24 1.41 5.42
N THR A 172 -12.15 1.43 6.75
CA THR A 172 -11.22 2.30 7.49
C THR A 172 -9.86 1.64 7.53
N PHE A 173 -8.79 2.44 7.57
CA PHE A 173 -7.41 2.01 7.45
C PHE A 173 -6.55 2.78 8.45
N GLY A 174 -6.05 2.07 9.46
CA GLY A 174 -5.45 2.67 10.65
C GLY A 174 -6.47 3.29 11.61
N ILE A 175 -6.00 3.75 12.75
CA ILE A 175 -6.85 4.33 13.80
C ILE A 175 -6.23 5.53 14.51
N SER A 176 -4.93 5.52 14.77
CA SER A 176 -4.19 6.57 15.46
C SER A 176 -2.71 6.47 15.11
N PRO A 177 -2.00 7.59 14.88
CA PRO A 177 -2.48 8.98 14.95
C PRO A 177 -3.36 9.40 13.78
N LEU A 178 -3.38 8.64 12.70
CA LEU A 178 -4.10 8.92 11.47
C LEU A 178 -5.09 7.80 11.14
N GLN A 179 -6.20 8.17 10.54
CA GLN A 179 -7.09 7.24 9.89
C GLN A 179 -7.26 7.62 8.43
N GLN A 180 -6.95 6.68 7.53
CA GLN A 180 -7.22 6.74 6.10
C GLN A 180 -8.48 5.94 5.76
N TYR A 181 -8.89 6.02 4.51
CA TYR A 181 -10.08 5.36 4.00
C TYR A 181 -9.76 4.67 2.68
N LEU A 182 -10.24 3.46 2.54
CA LEU A 182 -10.11 2.68 1.31
C LEU A 182 -11.40 2.77 0.51
N VAL A 183 -11.25 2.96 -0.79
CA VAL A 183 -12.37 2.97 -1.73
C VAL A 183 -12.13 2.00 -2.88
N ASN A 184 -13.22 1.45 -3.44
CA ASN A 184 -13.14 0.60 -4.62
C ASN A 184 -13.18 1.49 -5.87
N VAL A 185 -12.20 1.32 -6.75
CA VAL A 185 -12.08 2.05 -8.02
C VAL A 185 -12.32 1.14 -9.24
N GLY A 186 -12.91 -0.03 -9.02
CA GLY A 186 -13.17 -1.03 -10.07
C GLY A 186 -12.03 -2.03 -10.27
N GLY A 187 -12.35 -3.13 -10.95
CA GLY A 187 -11.38 -4.22 -11.20
C GLY A 187 -10.85 -4.88 -9.93
N GLY A 188 -11.60 -4.88 -8.84
CA GLY A 188 -11.19 -5.40 -7.53
C GLY A 188 -10.10 -4.59 -6.84
N ARG A 189 -9.84 -3.34 -7.31
CA ARG A 189 -8.83 -2.45 -6.72
C ARG A 189 -9.41 -1.67 -5.56
N LEU A 190 -8.77 -1.82 -4.41
CA LEU A 190 -8.91 -0.88 -3.30
C LEU A 190 -7.77 0.13 -3.36
N GLN A 191 -8.12 1.41 -3.28
CA GLN A 191 -7.15 2.51 -3.22
C GLN A 191 -7.26 3.23 -1.89
N ALA A 192 -6.10 3.53 -1.30
CA ALA A 192 -6.03 4.38 -0.13
C ALA A 192 -6.19 5.85 -0.57
N LEU A 193 -7.15 6.54 0.02
CA LEU A 193 -7.36 7.96 -0.27
C LEU A 193 -6.26 8.81 0.34
N PRO A 194 -5.84 9.89 -0.34
CA PRO A 194 -4.82 10.80 0.16
C PRO A 194 -5.33 11.75 1.24
N VAL A 195 -6.64 11.80 1.45
CA VAL A 195 -7.26 12.58 2.53
C VAL A 195 -7.38 11.72 3.78
N VAL A 196 -6.86 12.22 4.87
CA VAL A 196 -6.74 11.51 6.14
C VAL A 196 -7.34 12.33 7.27
N TRP A 197 -7.81 11.62 8.28
CA TRP A 197 -8.25 12.21 9.53
C TRP A 197 -7.14 12.16 10.58
N ASP A 198 -6.75 13.31 11.12
CA ASP A 198 -5.90 13.36 12.30
C ASP A 198 -6.74 12.98 13.52
N ALA A 199 -6.52 11.77 14.03
CA ALA A 199 -7.29 11.18 15.12
C ALA A 199 -6.72 11.51 16.52
N ARG A 200 -5.67 12.32 16.62
CA ARG A 200 -5.13 12.76 17.91
C ARG A 200 -6.08 13.72 18.58
N ASP A 201 -6.03 13.77 19.91
CA ASP A 201 -6.93 14.63 20.71
C ASP A 201 -6.78 16.13 20.38
N ASP A 202 -5.58 16.56 20.02
CA ASP A 202 -5.23 17.94 19.63
C ASP A 202 -5.30 18.17 18.11
N GLY A 203 -5.58 17.14 17.32
CA GLY A 203 -5.69 17.18 15.86
C GLY A 203 -7.13 17.43 15.41
N GLN A 204 -7.90 16.39 15.27
CA GLN A 204 -9.32 16.37 14.92
C GLN A 204 -9.64 17.17 13.65
N ALA A 205 -8.84 16.96 12.59
CA ALA A 205 -8.96 17.68 11.34
C ALA A 205 -8.70 16.75 10.13
N TRP A 206 -9.34 17.10 9.01
CA TRP A 206 -9.02 16.52 7.72
C TRP A 206 -7.83 17.25 7.10
N TYR A 207 -6.91 16.51 6.49
CA TYR A 207 -5.86 17.06 5.65
C TYR A 207 -5.50 16.12 4.52
N HIS A 208 -4.73 16.60 3.56
CA HIS A 208 -4.29 15.85 2.39
C HIS A 208 -2.80 15.57 2.49
N LEU A 209 -2.40 14.32 2.28
CA LEU A 209 -0.99 13.89 2.38
C LEU A 209 -0.12 14.47 1.25
N GLN A 210 -0.67 14.57 0.05
CA GLN A 210 0.04 14.99 -1.17
C GLN A 210 -0.77 16.03 -1.95
N PRO A 211 -0.94 17.25 -1.40
CA PRO A 211 -1.81 18.27 -2.01
C PRO A 211 -1.37 18.73 -3.39
N GLU A 212 -0.10 18.55 -3.73
CA GLU A 212 0.47 18.89 -5.03
C GLU A 212 0.00 17.98 -6.17
N THR A 213 -0.58 16.83 -5.86
CA THR A 213 -1.10 15.86 -6.86
C THR A 213 -2.57 16.10 -7.22
N LEU A 214 -3.27 16.98 -6.50
CA LEU A 214 -4.68 17.28 -6.74
C LEU A 214 -4.93 17.73 -8.18
N GLY A 215 -5.90 17.09 -8.83
CA GLY A 215 -6.25 17.36 -10.23
C GLY A 215 -5.23 16.91 -11.28
N LYS A 216 -4.23 16.13 -10.87
CA LYS A 216 -3.18 15.61 -11.73
C LYS A 216 -3.25 14.09 -11.82
N ALA A 217 -4.33 13.57 -12.35
CA ALA A 217 -4.60 12.13 -12.41
C ALA A 217 -3.55 11.31 -13.19
N ASP A 218 -2.71 11.97 -14.00
CA ASP A 218 -1.57 11.39 -14.70
C ASP A 218 -0.26 11.42 -13.89
N ASP A 219 -0.24 12.05 -12.72
CA ASP A 219 0.92 12.05 -11.84
C ASP A 219 1.10 10.68 -11.19
N VAL A 220 2.33 10.17 -11.22
CA VAL A 220 2.69 8.87 -10.62
C VAL A 220 2.42 8.80 -9.10
N LEU A 221 2.40 9.95 -8.42
CA LEU A 221 2.08 10.08 -7.00
C LEU A 221 0.60 10.33 -6.73
N HIS A 222 -0.22 10.47 -7.78
CA HIS A 222 -1.66 10.65 -7.59
C HIS A 222 -2.26 9.41 -6.91
N TRP A 223 -3.25 9.60 -6.04
CA TRP A 223 -3.82 8.54 -5.24
C TRP A 223 -4.43 7.38 -6.05
N THR A 224 -4.80 7.62 -7.30
CA THR A 224 -5.29 6.57 -8.22
C THR A 224 -4.17 5.73 -8.84
N ALA A 225 -2.92 6.13 -8.66
CA ALA A 225 -1.76 5.42 -9.17
C ALA A 225 -1.40 4.20 -8.30
N GLY A 226 -0.44 3.40 -8.78
CA GLY A 226 -0.07 2.12 -8.15
C GLY A 226 0.44 2.22 -6.73
N GLY A 227 1.06 3.35 -6.35
CA GLY A 227 1.61 3.57 -5.00
C GLY A 227 0.56 3.57 -3.89
N GLN A 228 -0.70 3.89 -4.19
CA GLN A 228 -1.81 3.87 -3.23
C GLN A 228 -2.71 2.64 -3.38
N ASN A 229 -2.29 1.65 -4.19
CA ASN A 229 -3.06 0.42 -4.35
C ASN A 229 -2.92 -0.48 -3.12
N TRP A 230 -3.99 -0.55 -2.33
CA TRP A 230 -4.01 -1.34 -1.11
C TRP A 230 -3.74 -2.82 -1.34
N ASN A 231 -4.31 -3.41 -2.40
CA ASN A 231 -4.19 -4.84 -2.69
C ASN A 231 -2.73 -5.30 -2.82
N HIS A 232 -1.89 -4.42 -3.38
CA HIS A 232 -0.48 -4.70 -3.62
C HIS A 232 0.42 -4.21 -2.49
N MET A 233 0.19 -2.97 -2.02
CA MET A 233 1.13 -2.26 -1.16
C MET A 233 0.86 -2.46 0.35
N CYS A 234 -0.40 -2.63 0.75
CA CYS A 234 -0.79 -2.49 2.15
C CYS A 234 -1.39 -3.76 2.77
N ALA A 235 -2.04 -4.59 1.94
CA ALA A 235 -2.88 -5.70 2.39
C ALA A 235 -2.14 -6.69 3.30
N ASP A 236 -0.89 -7.03 2.97
CA ASP A 236 -0.09 -8.02 3.71
C ASP A 236 0.13 -7.64 5.18
N CYS A 237 0.20 -6.33 5.48
CA CYS A 237 0.44 -5.81 6.82
C CYS A 237 -0.84 -5.42 7.56
N HIS A 238 -1.97 -5.26 6.86
CA HIS A 238 -3.21 -4.75 7.42
C HIS A 238 -4.37 -5.75 7.42
N SER A 239 -4.12 -6.97 6.93
CA SER A 239 -5.11 -8.06 6.93
C SER A 239 -4.43 -9.40 7.23
N THR A 240 -5.21 -10.43 7.53
CA THR A 240 -4.72 -11.75 7.87
C THR A 240 -4.74 -12.67 6.66
N ALA A 241 -3.63 -13.38 6.39
CA ALA A 241 -3.52 -14.42 5.36
C ALA A 241 -3.94 -13.96 3.95
N VAL A 242 -3.35 -12.87 3.51
CA VAL A 242 -3.66 -12.24 2.21
C VAL A 242 -3.16 -13.09 1.04
N THR A 243 -3.97 -13.14 0.00
CA THR A 243 -3.57 -13.53 -1.36
C THR A 243 -3.96 -12.39 -2.30
N LYS A 244 -2.98 -11.80 -2.98
CA LYS A 244 -3.22 -10.61 -3.83
C LYS A 244 -4.12 -10.92 -5.02
N GLY A 245 -3.93 -12.09 -5.65
CA GLY A 245 -4.81 -12.56 -6.71
C GLY A 245 -4.84 -11.66 -7.93
N PHE A 246 -3.71 -11.01 -8.27
CA PHE A 246 -3.62 -10.15 -9.43
C PHE A 246 -3.52 -10.99 -10.73
N ASP A 247 -4.42 -10.73 -11.64
CA ASP A 247 -4.42 -11.30 -13.00
C ASP A 247 -3.92 -10.24 -13.99
N ALA A 248 -2.69 -10.39 -14.43
CA ALA A 248 -2.06 -9.44 -15.35
C ALA A 248 -2.71 -9.41 -16.74
N ALA A 249 -3.35 -10.49 -17.17
CA ALA A 249 -3.98 -10.55 -18.50
C ALA A 249 -5.27 -9.72 -18.54
N THR A 250 -6.02 -9.68 -17.44
CA THR A 250 -7.26 -8.93 -17.32
C THR A 250 -7.11 -7.63 -16.53
N ASN A 251 -5.95 -7.42 -15.90
CA ASN A 251 -5.66 -6.30 -15.02
C ASN A 251 -6.65 -6.20 -13.85
N ILE A 252 -7.05 -7.34 -13.28
CA ILE A 252 -8.04 -7.45 -12.21
C ILE A 252 -7.38 -8.05 -10.96
N PHE A 253 -7.74 -7.52 -9.79
CA PHE A 253 -7.43 -8.12 -8.51
C PHE A 253 -8.60 -9.01 -8.03
N ARG A 254 -8.26 -10.19 -7.53
CA ARG A 254 -9.15 -11.10 -6.78
C ARG A 254 -8.55 -11.35 -5.41
N THR A 255 -8.28 -10.26 -4.71
CA THR A 255 -7.62 -10.30 -3.40
C THR A 255 -8.50 -10.99 -2.38
N GLN A 256 -7.89 -11.86 -1.61
CA GLN A 256 -8.54 -12.64 -0.56
C GLN A 256 -7.75 -12.50 0.74
N PHE A 257 -8.46 -12.52 1.86
CA PHE A 257 -7.87 -12.49 3.20
C PHE A 257 -8.78 -13.25 4.18
N ALA A 258 -8.21 -13.80 5.24
CA ALA A 258 -8.97 -14.57 6.22
C ALA A 258 -9.70 -13.66 7.24
N GLU A 259 -9.10 -12.52 7.59
CA GLU A 259 -9.67 -11.55 8.53
C GLU A 259 -9.29 -10.12 8.09
N VAL A 260 -10.20 -9.18 8.28
CA VAL A 260 -10.03 -7.78 7.81
C VAL A 260 -8.83 -7.10 8.46
N SER A 261 -8.54 -7.38 9.71
CA SER A 261 -7.43 -6.80 10.48
C SER A 261 -6.30 -7.82 10.68
N VAL A 262 -5.28 -7.42 11.43
CA VAL A 262 -4.19 -8.32 11.86
C VAL A 262 -4.68 -9.16 13.04
N GLY A 263 -5.26 -10.31 12.74
CA GLY A 263 -5.82 -11.24 13.70
C GLY A 263 -4.79 -12.13 14.38
N CYS A 264 -5.26 -13.02 15.26
CA CYS A 264 -4.41 -13.98 15.96
C CYS A 264 -3.61 -14.85 14.98
N GLU A 265 -4.25 -15.28 13.90
CA GLU A 265 -3.68 -16.17 12.90
C GLU A 265 -2.66 -15.48 11.96
N ALA A 266 -2.61 -14.13 11.94
CA ALA A 266 -1.55 -13.41 11.25
C ALA A 266 -0.16 -13.66 11.88
N CYS A 267 -0.14 -13.95 13.18
CA CYS A 267 1.08 -14.24 13.94
C CYS A 267 1.26 -15.72 14.24
N HIS A 268 0.17 -16.44 14.44
CA HIS A 268 0.18 -17.84 14.91
C HIS A 268 -0.06 -18.86 13.79
N GLY A 269 -0.41 -18.41 12.58
CA GLY A 269 -0.76 -19.29 11.48
C GLY A 269 -2.17 -19.87 11.60
N PRO A 270 -2.59 -20.72 10.65
CA PRO A 270 -3.95 -21.26 10.58
C PRO A 270 -4.31 -22.09 11.83
N GLY A 271 -5.45 -21.78 12.43
CA GLY A 271 -5.87 -22.34 13.71
C GLY A 271 -6.92 -23.45 13.65
N ALA A 272 -7.38 -23.88 12.47
CA ALA A 272 -8.49 -24.83 12.38
C ALA A 272 -8.20 -26.15 13.10
N ALA A 273 -7.10 -26.83 12.76
CA ALA A 273 -6.72 -28.07 13.39
C ALA A 273 -6.42 -27.90 14.89
N HIS A 274 -5.81 -26.75 15.26
CA HIS A 274 -5.57 -26.42 16.66
C HIS A 274 -6.86 -26.28 17.45
N SER A 275 -7.88 -25.64 16.88
CA SER A 275 -9.16 -25.44 17.57
C SER A 275 -9.91 -26.76 17.87
N GLU A 276 -9.68 -27.79 17.07
CA GLU A 276 -10.26 -29.11 17.25
C GLU A 276 -9.45 -29.99 18.22
N THR A 277 -8.12 -30.04 18.01
CA THR A 277 -7.20 -30.90 18.78
C THR A 277 -5.92 -30.14 19.15
N PRO A 278 -5.98 -29.22 20.14
CA PRO A 278 -4.87 -28.30 20.47
C PRO A 278 -3.54 -28.99 20.82
N ALA A 279 -3.60 -30.18 21.44
CA ALA A 279 -2.40 -30.91 21.86
C ALA A 279 -1.66 -31.56 20.68
N GLU A 280 -2.38 -31.92 19.60
CA GLU A 280 -1.82 -32.62 18.45
C GLU A 280 -1.33 -31.61 17.38
N PHE A 281 -2.00 -30.47 17.25
CA PHE A 281 -1.71 -29.46 16.24
C PHE A 281 -1.45 -28.09 16.90
N PRO A 282 -0.26 -27.87 17.48
CA PRO A 282 0.10 -26.57 18.03
C PRO A 282 0.21 -25.52 16.93
N VAL A 283 -0.28 -24.30 17.19
CA VAL A 283 0.00 -23.14 16.36
C VAL A 283 1.44 -22.68 16.55
N VAL A 284 1.90 -21.81 15.64
CA VAL A 284 3.26 -21.25 15.70
C VAL A 284 3.49 -20.49 16.99
N SER A 285 4.58 -20.85 17.69
CA SER A 285 4.98 -20.22 18.95
C SER A 285 5.94 -19.05 18.69
N LEU A 286 5.61 -17.87 19.19
CA LEU A 286 6.49 -16.70 19.12
C LEU A 286 7.52 -16.63 20.25
N ARG A 287 7.69 -17.71 21.02
CA ARG A 287 8.74 -17.80 22.05
C ARG A 287 10.13 -17.93 21.44
N ASP A 288 10.22 -18.56 20.27
CA ASP A 288 11.45 -18.64 19.50
C ASP A 288 11.75 -17.23 18.92
N PRO A 289 12.95 -16.67 19.21
CA PRO A 289 13.32 -15.34 18.76
C PRO A 289 13.36 -15.20 17.24
N ASP A 290 13.81 -16.22 16.51
CA ASP A 290 13.97 -16.19 15.06
C ASP A 290 12.60 -16.24 14.38
N ILE A 291 11.69 -17.07 14.88
CA ILE A 291 10.32 -17.12 14.41
C ILE A 291 9.61 -15.78 14.69
N ARG A 292 9.77 -15.26 15.91
CA ARG A 292 9.18 -13.97 16.28
C ARG A 292 9.71 -12.84 15.40
N LEU A 293 11.01 -12.79 15.17
CA LEU A 293 11.63 -11.79 14.30
C LEU A 293 11.08 -11.89 12.87
N ALA A 294 10.97 -13.09 12.33
CA ALA A 294 10.43 -13.30 10.98
C ALA A 294 8.97 -12.85 10.88
N VAL A 295 8.14 -13.20 11.85
CA VAL A 295 6.71 -12.82 11.88
C VAL A 295 6.54 -11.31 12.07
N CYS A 296 7.22 -10.70 13.04
CA CYS A 296 7.14 -9.24 13.23
C CYS A 296 7.74 -8.48 12.05
N GLY A 297 8.90 -8.92 11.55
CA GLY A 297 9.62 -8.31 10.45
C GLY A 297 8.88 -8.37 9.12
N SER A 298 7.96 -9.32 8.94
CA SER A 298 7.14 -9.38 7.72
C SER A 298 6.26 -8.14 7.52
N CYS A 299 5.96 -7.41 8.59
CA CYS A 299 5.18 -6.16 8.57
C CYS A 299 5.98 -4.96 9.10
N HIS A 300 6.85 -5.17 10.10
CA HIS A 300 7.57 -4.10 10.80
C HIS A 300 9.00 -3.86 10.27
N SER A 301 9.32 -4.31 9.07
CA SER A 301 10.54 -3.92 8.37
C SER A 301 10.22 -3.21 7.06
N ARG A 302 11.06 -2.25 6.67
CA ARG A 302 11.05 -1.72 5.31
C ARG A 302 11.61 -2.81 4.40
N ARG A 303 10.83 -3.27 3.44
CA ARG A 303 11.14 -4.48 2.68
C ARG A 303 10.54 -4.45 1.29
N SER A 304 11.09 -5.23 0.39
CA SER A 304 10.48 -5.59 -0.89
C SER A 304 10.01 -7.05 -0.86
N GLN A 305 8.87 -7.33 -1.46
CA GLN A 305 8.39 -8.70 -1.58
C GLN A 305 9.04 -9.37 -2.78
N VAL A 306 9.72 -10.50 -2.55
CA VAL A 306 10.37 -11.31 -3.60
C VAL A 306 9.58 -12.55 -3.95
N ALA A 307 8.75 -13.05 -3.03
CA ALA A 307 7.85 -14.17 -3.27
C ALA A 307 6.58 -14.05 -2.42
N GLU A 308 5.44 -14.41 -2.98
CA GLU A 308 4.18 -14.50 -2.25
C GLU A 308 4.13 -15.70 -1.29
N GLY A 309 3.12 -15.70 -0.42
CA GLY A 309 2.79 -16.85 0.43
C GLY A 309 3.65 -16.98 1.68
N PHE A 310 4.16 -15.85 2.23
CA PHE A 310 4.69 -15.85 3.60
C PHE A 310 3.60 -16.31 4.57
N ALA A 311 4.00 -17.12 5.53
CA ALA A 311 3.14 -17.55 6.63
C ALA A 311 4.00 -17.68 7.90
N PRO A 312 3.40 -17.52 9.09
CA PRO A 312 4.11 -17.73 10.35
C PRO A 312 4.85 -19.07 10.38
N GLY A 313 6.08 -19.05 10.84
CA GLY A 313 6.98 -20.20 10.86
C GLY A 313 7.86 -20.38 9.61
N LYS A 314 7.60 -19.64 8.54
CA LYS A 314 8.50 -19.59 7.37
C LYS A 314 9.63 -18.59 7.57
N ARG A 315 10.70 -18.78 6.83
CA ARG A 315 11.85 -17.85 6.85
C ARG A 315 11.48 -16.55 6.14
N LEU A 316 11.76 -15.41 6.78
CA LEU A 316 11.47 -14.08 6.24
C LEU A 316 12.13 -13.86 4.88
N LEU A 317 13.41 -14.19 4.77
CA LEU A 317 14.24 -13.92 3.59
C LEU A 317 13.88 -14.78 2.36
N ASP A 318 13.05 -15.80 2.51
CA ASP A 318 12.54 -16.58 1.38
C ASP A 318 11.38 -15.82 0.67
N HIS A 319 10.82 -14.82 1.33
CA HIS A 319 9.66 -14.07 0.85
C HIS A 319 9.90 -12.57 0.73
N TYR A 320 10.82 -12.02 1.52
CA TYR A 320 11.07 -10.58 1.60
C TYR A 320 12.56 -10.27 1.63
N GLU A 321 12.92 -9.16 1.00
CA GLU A 321 14.24 -8.54 1.08
C GLU A 321 14.15 -7.27 1.94
N PRO A 322 14.51 -7.33 3.23
CA PRO A 322 14.52 -6.17 4.10
C PRO A 322 15.59 -5.15 3.66
N SER A 323 15.23 -3.86 3.67
CA SER A 323 16.19 -2.78 3.51
C SER A 323 17.16 -2.76 4.68
N ARG A 324 18.41 -2.35 4.40
CA ARG A 324 19.39 -2.14 5.46
C ARG A 324 18.95 -0.99 6.36
N LEU A 325 19.44 -0.99 7.59
CA LEU A 325 19.19 0.06 8.58
C LEU A 325 20.05 1.31 8.26
N ASP A 326 19.85 1.86 7.06
CA ASP A 326 20.57 3.03 6.59
C ASP A 326 19.88 4.32 7.11
N GLU A 327 20.68 5.38 7.33
CA GLU A 327 20.16 6.69 7.69
C GLU A 327 19.16 7.20 6.64
N GLY A 328 18.04 7.77 7.08
CA GLY A 328 16.96 8.23 6.21
C GLY A 328 15.91 7.17 5.85
N LEU A 329 16.10 5.89 6.25
CA LEU A 329 15.11 4.83 6.08
C LEU A 329 14.42 4.45 7.40
N TYR A 330 15.06 4.74 8.52
CA TYR A 330 14.58 4.40 9.85
C TYR A 330 14.82 5.53 10.84
N PHE A 331 13.95 5.64 11.82
CA PHE A 331 14.19 6.46 13.01
C PHE A 331 15.30 5.83 13.87
N PRO A 332 15.95 6.59 14.77
CA PRO A 332 16.99 6.06 15.64
C PRO A 332 16.55 4.92 16.58
N ASP A 333 15.25 4.81 16.84
CA ASP A 333 14.63 3.74 17.63
C ASP A 333 14.29 2.49 16.80
N GLY A 334 14.60 2.50 15.49
CA GLY A 334 14.37 1.39 14.57
C GLY A 334 12.98 1.36 13.95
N GLN A 335 12.13 2.34 14.23
CA GLN A 335 10.87 2.50 13.50
C GLN A 335 11.14 2.96 12.07
N ILE A 336 10.30 2.53 11.15
CA ILE A 336 10.41 2.91 9.75
C ILE A 336 10.13 4.40 9.61
N LEU A 337 11.05 5.11 8.96
CA LEU A 337 10.87 6.52 8.59
C LEU A 337 10.07 6.55 7.29
N ASP A 338 9.04 7.35 7.26
CA ASP A 338 8.07 7.45 6.18
C ASP A 338 7.17 6.20 6.00
N GLU A 339 6.05 6.38 5.32
CA GLU A 339 5.18 5.28 4.96
C GLU A 339 5.90 4.30 4.02
N VAL A 340 5.74 3.03 4.31
CA VAL A 340 6.42 1.98 3.56
C VAL A 340 5.74 1.82 2.22
N PHE A 341 6.35 2.35 1.19
CA PHE A 341 6.12 1.85 -0.15
C PHE A 341 6.93 0.56 -0.30
N VAL A 342 6.24 -0.55 -0.32
CA VAL A 342 6.86 -1.88 -0.42
C VAL A 342 7.00 -2.26 -1.89
#